data_537a913b6cd8c90550cd5e1fa27de73f
#
_entry.id   537a913b6cd8c90550cd5e1fa27de73f
#
_cell.length_a   1.000
_cell.length_b   1.000
_cell.length_c   1.000
_cell.angle_alpha   90.00
_cell.angle_beta   90.00
_cell.angle_gamma   90.00
#
_symmetry.space_group_name_H-M   'P 1'
#
loop_
_entity.id
_entity.type
_entity.pdbx_description
1 polymer ?
#
loop_
_entity_poly.entity_id
_entity_poly.type
_entity_poly.pdbx_seq_one_letter_code
_entity_poly.pdbx_strand_id
1 'polypeptide(L)'
;MKKRMCSIVLTTITLVFAGAVGVMAQHEHQHGGQPPAQSGKPMDMSAMMNDPHHLLAMAYARNISTFAAVLHEQAGKANSVDADLARAATAEIRRSFDAMQQHMQEHMNGMGGNMQSHMSMMQGADAHVSALKQHLTALERDVQADTLNAKSIADHAAEIHKHADEMSGAQGGHEHKM
;
A
#
# COMPACT_ATOMS: atom_id res chain seq x y z
N MET A 1 19.57 14.28 -50.27
CA MET A 1 20.07 13.71 -48.99
C MET A 1 20.32 14.86 -48.01
N LYS A 2 19.39 15.11 -47.02
CA LYS A 2 19.57 16.13 -45.99
C LYS A 2 19.60 15.42 -44.64
N LYS A 3 20.77 15.32 -44.01
CA LYS A 3 20.95 14.81 -42.64
C LYS A 3 20.42 15.86 -41.65
N ARG A 4 19.38 15.52 -40.89
CA ARG A 4 18.92 16.30 -39.73
C ARG A 4 19.66 15.79 -38.51
N MET A 5 20.56 16.62 -37.96
CA MET A 5 21.19 16.41 -36.65
C MET A 5 20.16 16.77 -35.57
N CYS A 6 19.74 15.80 -34.77
CA CYS A 6 19.00 16.04 -33.52
C CYS A 6 20.00 16.40 -32.43
N SER A 7 19.97 17.65 -31.99
CA SER A 7 20.68 18.09 -30.78
C SER A 7 19.92 17.60 -29.56
N ILE A 8 20.55 16.72 -28.78
CA ILE A 8 20.07 16.29 -27.46
C ILE A 8 20.56 17.36 -26.48
N VAL A 9 19.64 18.13 -25.92
CA VAL A 9 19.91 19.04 -24.79
C VAL A 9 19.79 18.23 -23.51
N LEU A 10 20.93 17.94 -22.90
CA LEU A 10 21.02 17.27 -21.61
C LEU A 10 20.86 18.31 -20.52
N THR A 11 19.66 18.42 -19.92
CA THR A 11 19.42 19.32 -18.78
C THR A 11 19.72 18.57 -17.49
N THR A 12 20.90 18.84 -16.91
CA THR A 12 21.27 18.35 -15.58
C THR A 12 20.55 19.17 -14.52
N ILE A 13 19.60 18.57 -13.82
CA ILE A 13 18.98 19.16 -12.63
C ILE A 13 19.81 18.78 -11.43
N THR A 14 20.57 19.75 -10.90
CA THR A 14 21.31 19.60 -9.63
C THR A 14 20.37 19.89 -8.48
N LEU A 15 19.95 18.84 -7.76
CA LEU A 15 19.15 18.97 -6.54
C LEU A 15 20.08 19.23 -5.36
N VAL A 16 20.07 20.46 -4.84
CA VAL A 16 20.79 20.84 -3.63
C VAL A 16 19.93 20.45 -2.42
N PHE A 17 20.35 19.42 -1.67
CA PHE A 17 19.78 19.09 -0.38
C PHE A 17 20.39 20.00 0.68
N ALA A 18 19.63 20.99 1.15
CA ALA A 18 19.95 21.74 2.36
C ALA A 18 19.57 20.89 3.58
N GLY A 19 20.60 20.43 4.32
CA GLY A 19 20.41 19.67 5.55
C GLY A 19 19.80 20.54 6.66
N ALA A 20 18.64 20.11 7.18
CA ALA A 20 18.09 20.62 8.43
C ALA A 20 18.69 19.80 9.59
N VAL A 21 19.48 20.47 10.44
CA VAL A 21 20.03 19.90 11.68
C VAL A 21 18.88 19.79 12.68
N GLY A 22 18.36 18.60 12.88
CA GLY A 22 17.33 18.32 13.88
C GLY A 22 17.94 18.33 15.29
N VAL A 23 17.42 19.18 16.16
CA VAL A 23 17.72 19.27 17.59
C VAL A 23 17.27 17.95 18.25
N MET A 24 18.23 17.19 18.78
CA MET A 24 18.00 16.03 19.65
C MET A 24 17.44 16.51 20.98
N ALA A 25 16.14 16.45 21.18
CA ALA A 25 15.55 16.50 22.52
C ALA A 25 15.79 15.14 23.18
N GLN A 26 16.79 15.05 24.07
CA GLN A 26 16.98 13.91 24.97
C GLN A 26 15.81 13.87 25.96
N HIS A 27 14.89 12.97 25.74
CA HIS A 27 13.93 12.57 26.75
C HIS A 27 14.60 11.51 27.65
N GLU A 28 15.05 11.98 28.80
CA GLU A 28 15.56 11.15 29.88
C GLU A 28 14.40 10.36 30.48
N HIS A 29 14.20 9.13 30.04
CA HIS A 29 13.25 8.19 30.67
C HIS A 29 13.92 7.59 31.89
N GLN A 30 13.55 8.11 33.08
CA GLN A 30 13.82 7.47 34.38
C GLN A 30 13.18 6.08 34.42
N HIS A 31 14.00 5.05 34.24
CA HIS A 31 13.62 3.67 34.55
C HIS A 31 13.67 3.45 36.06
N GLY A 32 12.55 3.66 36.71
CA GLY A 32 12.34 3.31 38.10
C GLY A 32 11.06 2.47 38.22
N GLY A 33 11.21 1.21 38.61
CA GLY A 33 10.10 0.36 39.05
C GLY A 33 9.58 -0.61 37.99
N GLN A 34 10.00 -1.86 38.12
CA GLN A 34 9.40 -3.01 37.43
C GLN A 34 7.94 -3.13 37.90
N PRO A 35 6.93 -2.91 37.01
CA PRO A 35 5.55 -3.13 37.41
C PRO A 35 5.30 -4.62 37.61
N PRO A 36 4.47 -5.03 38.60
CA PRO A 36 4.10 -6.43 38.78
C PRO A 36 3.42 -6.94 37.50
N ALA A 37 3.69 -8.20 37.17
CA ALA A 37 3.11 -8.92 36.06
C ALA A 37 1.61 -8.65 35.98
N GLN A 38 1.16 -7.83 35.04
CA GLN A 38 -0.26 -7.56 34.83
C GLN A 38 -0.87 -8.78 34.16
N SER A 39 -1.45 -9.64 34.97
CA SER A 39 -2.36 -10.69 34.57
C SER A 39 -3.47 -10.10 33.70
N GLY A 40 -3.45 -10.45 32.39
CA GLY A 40 -4.62 -10.51 31.52
C GLY A 40 -5.65 -9.40 31.57
N LYS A 41 -5.28 -8.13 31.34
CA LYS A 41 -6.29 -7.15 30.95
C LYS A 41 -6.81 -7.54 29.56
N PRO A 42 -8.14 -7.59 29.35
CA PRO A 42 -8.69 -7.76 28.00
C PRO A 42 -8.09 -6.70 27.10
N MET A 43 -7.60 -7.12 25.93
CA MET A 43 -7.05 -6.19 24.95
C MET A 43 -8.14 -5.21 24.52
N ASP A 44 -7.88 -3.92 24.64
CA ASP A 44 -8.81 -2.90 24.18
C ASP A 44 -8.77 -2.84 22.64
N MET A 45 -9.68 -3.60 22.03
CA MET A 45 -9.88 -3.64 20.57
C MET A 45 -10.10 -2.24 19.99
N SER A 46 -10.70 -1.35 20.75
CA SER A 46 -10.97 0.03 20.34
C SER A 46 -9.67 0.84 20.21
N ALA A 47 -8.74 0.71 21.13
CA ALA A 47 -7.43 1.35 21.06
C ALA A 47 -6.63 0.87 19.85
N MET A 48 -6.73 -0.42 19.53
CA MET A 48 -6.06 -1.02 18.38
C MET A 48 -6.61 -0.52 17.04
N MET A 49 -7.93 -0.43 16.91
CA MET A 49 -8.60 0.07 15.70
C MET A 49 -8.38 1.58 15.49
N ASN A 50 -8.03 2.33 16.51
CA ASN A 50 -7.74 3.76 16.46
C ASN A 50 -6.23 4.07 16.38
N ASP A 51 -5.38 3.06 16.26
CA ASP A 51 -3.95 3.27 16.06
C ASP A 51 -3.68 4.03 14.76
N PRO A 52 -2.87 5.11 14.78
CA PRO A 52 -2.61 5.92 13.59
C PRO A 52 -1.99 5.13 12.43
N HIS A 53 -1.12 4.17 12.72
CA HIS A 53 -0.49 3.35 11.69
C HIS A 53 -1.49 2.38 11.08
N HIS A 54 -2.39 1.80 11.90
CA HIS A 54 -3.50 1.00 11.38
C HIS A 54 -4.39 1.83 10.43
N LEU A 55 -4.80 3.02 10.84
CA LEU A 55 -5.65 3.89 10.03
C LEU A 55 -4.97 4.31 8.71
N LEU A 56 -3.66 4.59 8.75
CA LEU A 56 -2.90 4.90 7.53
C LEU A 56 -2.77 3.68 6.61
N ALA A 57 -2.50 2.50 7.14
CA ALA A 57 -2.46 1.27 6.34
C ALA A 57 -3.79 1.04 5.61
N MET A 58 -4.93 1.23 6.31
CA MET A 58 -6.26 1.13 5.71
C MET A 58 -6.52 2.20 4.63
N ALA A 59 -6.02 3.43 4.84
CA ALA A 59 -6.13 4.50 3.84
C ALA A 59 -5.33 4.17 2.57
N TYR A 60 -4.13 3.62 2.70
CA TYR A 60 -3.34 3.17 1.55
C TYR A 60 -3.97 1.97 0.84
N ALA A 61 -4.59 1.03 1.56
CA ALA A 61 -5.35 -0.06 0.95
C ALA A 61 -6.49 0.47 0.06
N ARG A 62 -7.23 1.50 0.53
CA ARG A 62 -8.27 2.17 -0.28
C ARG A 62 -7.71 2.87 -1.51
N ASN A 63 -6.54 3.50 -1.42
CA ASN A 63 -5.87 4.08 -2.58
C ASN A 63 -5.52 3.02 -3.62
N ILE A 64 -4.96 1.89 -3.19
CA ILE A 64 -4.67 0.74 -4.07
C ILE A 64 -5.94 0.31 -4.79
N SER A 65 -7.02 0.05 -4.04
CA SER A 65 -8.32 -0.34 -4.58
C SER A 65 -8.82 0.66 -5.62
N THR A 66 -8.76 1.96 -5.32
CA THR A 66 -9.24 3.02 -6.22
C THR A 66 -8.46 3.04 -7.55
N PHE A 67 -7.13 3.04 -7.52
CA PHE A 67 -6.32 3.06 -8.75
C PHE A 67 -6.48 1.76 -9.55
N ALA A 68 -6.59 0.63 -8.88
CA ALA A 68 -6.81 -0.65 -9.52
C ALA A 68 -8.19 -0.73 -10.19
N ALA A 69 -9.25 -0.22 -9.56
CA ALA A 69 -10.58 -0.14 -10.14
C ALA A 69 -10.60 0.72 -11.40
N VAL A 70 -9.96 1.90 -11.38
CA VAL A 70 -9.84 2.78 -12.56
C VAL A 70 -9.13 2.07 -13.70
N LEU A 71 -8.02 1.41 -13.41
CA LEU A 71 -7.24 0.71 -14.43
C LEU A 71 -8.01 -0.49 -15.01
N HIS A 72 -8.68 -1.28 -14.16
CA HIS A 72 -9.56 -2.37 -14.57
C HIS A 72 -10.66 -1.88 -15.51
N GLU A 73 -11.35 -0.81 -15.14
CA GLU A 73 -12.44 -0.23 -15.93
C GLU A 73 -11.95 0.27 -17.29
N GLN A 74 -10.84 0.99 -17.33
CA GLN A 74 -10.29 1.54 -18.57
C GLN A 74 -9.79 0.45 -19.52
N ALA A 75 -9.05 -0.53 -19.01
CA ALA A 75 -8.53 -1.64 -19.82
C ALA A 75 -9.65 -2.57 -20.31
N GLY A 76 -10.71 -2.76 -19.51
CA GLY A 76 -11.83 -3.64 -19.84
C GLY A 76 -12.78 -3.06 -20.89
N LYS A 77 -13.05 -1.75 -20.86
CA LYS A 77 -14.06 -1.12 -21.75
C LYS A 77 -13.64 -1.03 -23.22
N ALA A 78 -12.36 -0.76 -23.47
CA ALA A 78 -11.90 -0.42 -24.81
C ALA A 78 -11.18 -1.57 -25.51
N ASN A 79 -10.96 -2.72 -24.87
CA ASN A 79 -10.01 -3.75 -25.30
C ASN A 79 -8.61 -3.16 -25.62
N SER A 80 -8.35 -1.97 -25.12
CA SER A 80 -7.09 -1.23 -25.22
C SER A 80 -6.91 -0.41 -23.98
N VAL A 81 -5.69 -0.13 -23.61
CA VAL A 81 -5.34 0.72 -22.48
C VAL A 81 -4.31 1.74 -22.91
N ASP A 82 -4.49 2.98 -22.47
CA ASP A 82 -3.49 4.02 -22.62
C ASP A 82 -2.24 3.65 -21.81
N ALA A 83 -1.08 3.64 -22.48
CA ALA A 83 0.16 3.16 -21.87
C ALA A 83 0.64 4.06 -20.73
N ASP A 84 0.47 5.37 -20.87
CA ASP A 84 0.92 6.32 -19.85
C ASP A 84 0.01 6.28 -18.64
N LEU A 85 -1.31 6.14 -18.84
CA LEU A 85 -2.28 5.90 -17.78
C LEU A 85 -1.98 4.60 -17.03
N ALA A 86 -1.74 3.51 -17.75
CA ALA A 86 -1.45 2.21 -17.15
C ALA A 86 -0.20 2.24 -16.29
N ARG A 87 0.88 2.85 -16.80
CA ARG A 87 2.13 3.00 -16.05
C ARG A 87 1.97 3.91 -14.83
N ALA A 88 1.27 5.03 -14.98
CA ALA A 88 1.04 5.97 -13.89
C ALA A 88 0.20 5.33 -12.77
N ALA A 89 -0.91 4.68 -13.10
CA ALA A 89 -1.77 3.99 -12.13
C ALA A 89 -1.00 2.86 -11.41
N THR A 90 -0.23 2.06 -12.15
CA THR A 90 0.59 0.99 -11.56
C THR A 90 1.65 1.54 -10.61
N ALA A 91 2.29 2.66 -10.94
CA ALA A 91 3.26 3.31 -10.05
C ALA A 91 2.61 3.83 -8.76
N GLU A 92 1.39 4.37 -8.82
CA GLU A 92 0.65 4.79 -7.64
C GLU A 92 0.21 3.59 -6.77
N ILE A 93 -0.22 2.49 -7.39
CA ILE A 93 -0.54 1.25 -6.68
C ILE A 93 0.72 0.75 -5.93
N ARG A 94 1.89 0.73 -6.59
CA ARG A 94 3.15 0.31 -5.97
C ARG A 94 3.51 1.20 -4.78
N ARG A 95 3.49 2.51 -4.93
CA ARG A 95 3.79 3.46 -3.87
C ARG A 95 2.87 3.29 -2.67
N SER A 96 1.57 3.14 -2.92
CA SER A 96 0.57 2.92 -1.87
C SER A 96 0.77 1.58 -1.17
N PHE A 97 1.15 0.53 -1.91
CA PHE A 97 1.43 -0.79 -1.34
C PHE A 97 2.64 -0.77 -0.42
N ASP A 98 3.73 -0.13 -0.82
CA ASP A 98 4.94 -0.02 0.00
C ASP A 98 4.66 0.78 1.29
N ALA A 99 3.93 1.89 1.19
CA ALA A 99 3.52 2.68 2.36
C ALA A 99 2.57 1.90 3.29
N MET A 100 1.61 1.17 2.74
CA MET A 100 0.73 0.29 3.50
C MET A 100 1.52 -0.74 4.30
N GLN A 101 2.48 -1.43 3.66
CA GLN A 101 3.33 -2.42 4.34
C GLN A 101 4.15 -1.80 5.46
N GLN A 102 4.73 -0.60 5.23
CA GLN A 102 5.47 0.11 6.27
C GLN A 102 4.59 0.39 7.49
N HIS A 103 3.39 0.93 7.30
CA HIS A 103 2.48 1.23 8.41
C HIS A 103 1.94 -0.02 9.10
N MET A 104 1.71 -1.10 8.38
CA MET A 104 1.39 -2.40 9.00
C MET A 104 2.54 -2.88 9.91
N GLN A 105 3.78 -2.74 9.46
CA GLN A 105 4.95 -3.11 10.26
C GLN A 105 5.09 -2.24 11.51
N GLU A 106 4.90 -0.92 11.39
CA GLU A 106 4.96 0.01 12.51
C GLU A 106 3.85 -0.26 13.53
N HIS A 107 2.63 -0.52 13.07
CA HIS A 107 1.52 -0.96 13.90
C HIS A 107 1.87 -2.23 14.70
N MET A 108 2.40 -3.25 14.04
CA MET A 108 2.82 -4.50 14.71
C MET A 108 3.90 -4.26 15.75
N ASN A 109 4.90 -3.42 15.46
CA ASN A 109 5.97 -3.10 16.39
C ASN A 109 5.47 -2.36 17.64
N GLY A 110 4.43 -1.54 17.50
CA GLY A 110 3.80 -0.80 18.60
C GLY A 110 2.99 -1.68 19.56
N MET A 111 2.54 -2.85 19.13
CA MET A 111 1.63 -3.70 19.89
C MET A 111 2.27 -4.58 20.97
N GLY A 112 3.58 -4.63 21.11
CA GLY A 112 4.35 -5.31 22.16
C GLY A 112 3.75 -6.62 22.69
N GLY A 113 4.49 -7.71 22.71
CA GLY A 113 4.30 -8.89 23.58
C GLY A 113 3.05 -9.78 23.45
N ASN A 114 1.93 -9.33 22.89
CA ASN A 114 0.68 -10.09 22.79
C ASN A 114 0.45 -10.72 21.40
N MET A 115 1.53 -11.19 20.81
CA MET A 115 1.62 -11.62 19.42
C MET A 115 0.72 -12.81 19.04
N GLN A 116 0.35 -13.66 20.00
CA GLN A 116 -0.31 -14.94 19.70
C GLN A 116 -1.81 -14.82 19.36
N SER A 117 -2.52 -13.89 19.97
CA SER A 117 -3.92 -13.61 19.60
C SER A 117 -4.04 -12.81 18.31
N HIS A 118 -3.00 -12.04 17.94
CA HIS A 118 -2.91 -11.32 16.68
C HIS A 118 -2.62 -12.21 15.48
N MET A 119 -1.84 -13.27 15.64
CA MET A 119 -1.49 -14.19 14.54
C MET A 119 -2.72 -14.77 13.82
N SER A 120 -3.79 -15.07 14.53
CA SER A 120 -4.99 -15.62 13.90
C SER A 120 -5.79 -14.59 13.09
N MET A 121 -5.82 -13.33 13.52
CA MET A 121 -6.42 -12.22 12.75
C MET A 121 -5.55 -11.85 11.54
N MET A 122 -4.23 -11.94 11.69
CA MET A 122 -3.28 -11.58 10.63
C MET A 122 -3.14 -12.63 9.54
N GLN A 123 -3.47 -13.90 9.78
CA GLN A 123 -3.38 -14.95 8.74
C GLN A 123 -4.20 -14.62 7.50
N GLY A 124 -5.37 -13.99 7.65
CA GLY A 124 -6.16 -13.50 6.52
C GLY A 124 -5.49 -12.33 5.80
N ALA A 125 -4.99 -11.34 6.56
CA ALA A 125 -4.32 -10.16 6.00
C ALA A 125 -3.04 -10.53 5.23
N ASP A 126 -2.23 -11.45 5.75
CA ASP A 126 -1.01 -11.90 5.09
C ASP A 126 -1.29 -12.58 3.74
N ALA A 127 -2.38 -13.34 3.63
CA ALA A 127 -2.81 -13.94 2.37
C ALA A 127 -3.17 -12.86 1.33
N HIS A 128 -3.92 -11.83 1.73
CA HIS A 128 -4.27 -10.71 0.84
C HIS A 128 -3.04 -9.88 0.44
N VAL A 129 -2.13 -9.59 1.37
CA VAL A 129 -0.86 -8.90 1.07
C VAL A 129 -0.02 -9.68 0.07
N SER A 130 0.07 -11.01 0.25
CA SER A 130 0.81 -11.88 -0.66
C SER A 130 0.20 -11.90 -2.06
N ALA A 131 -1.12 -12.01 -2.16
CA ALA A 131 -1.85 -11.97 -3.43
C ALA A 131 -1.69 -10.61 -4.13
N LEU A 132 -1.86 -9.50 -3.40
CA LEU A 132 -1.63 -8.15 -3.90
C LEU A 132 -0.23 -8.01 -4.49
N LYS A 133 0.81 -8.45 -3.77
CA LYS A 133 2.20 -8.40 -4.23
C LYS A 133 2.40 -9.19 -5.51
N GLN A 134 1.82 -10.38 -5.61
CA GLN A 134 1.90 -11.23 -6.79
C GLN A 134 1.28 -10.57 -8.02
N HIS A 135 0.03 -10.09 -7.90
CA HIS A 135 -0.68 -9.44 -8.99
C HIS A 135 -0.05 -8.10 -9.37
N LEU A 136 0.45 -7.33 -8.42
CA LEU A 136 1.15 -6.07 -8.69
C LEU A 136 2.46 -6.30 -9.45
N THR A 137 3.23 -7.34 -9.08
CA THR A 137 4.46 -7.70 -9.80
C THR A 137 4.15 -8.12 -11.26
N ALA A 138 3.06 -8.85 -11.47
CA ALA A 138 2.63 -9.23 -12.81
C ALA A 138 2.15 -8.01 -13.62
N LEU A 139 1.37 -7.13 -13.00
CA LEU A 139 0.90 -5.89 -13.61
C LEU A 139 2.07 -4.98 -14.02
N GLU A 140 3.08 -4.81 -13.16
CA GLU A 140 4.29 -4.03 -13.46
C GLU A 140 5.03 -4.56 -14.69
N ARG A 141 5.14 -5.87 -14.82
CA ARG A 141 5.74 -6.49 -16.00
C ARG A 141 4.89 -6.22 -17.26
N ASP A 142 3.58 -6.36 -17.16
CA ASP A 142 2.67 -6.21 -18.29
C ASP A 142 2.63 -4.78 -18.83
N VAL A 143 2.70 -3.76 -17.95
CA VAL A 143 2.72 -2.33 -18.38
C VAL A 143 4.08 -1.88 -18.93
N GLN A 144 5.13 -2.67 -18.75
CA GLN A 144 6.47 -2.42 -19.31
C GLN A 144 6.68 -3.12 -20.66
N ALA A 145 5.77 -3.99 -21.08
CA ALA A 145 5.87 -4.68 -22.36
C ALA A 145 5.74 -3.68 -23.54
N ASP A 146 6.42 -3.97 -24.64
CA ASP A 146 6.33 -3.16 -25.86
C ASP A 146 4.90 -3.11 -26.43
N THR A 147 4.13 -4.18 -26.24
CA THR A 147 2.71 -4.27 -26.61
C THR A 147 1.91 -4.61 -25.39
N LEU A 148 1.03 -3.69 -24.98
CA LEU A 148 0.17 -3.87 -23.83
C LEU A 148 -0.95 -4.87 -24.10
N ASN A 149 -1.11 -5.83 -23.20
CA ASN A 149 -2.25 -6.74 -23.20
C ASN A 149 -3.34 -6.20 -22.28
N ALA A 150 -4.32 -5.49 -22.83
CA ALA A 150 -5.40 -4.88 -22.06
C ALA A 150 -6.16 -5.88 -21.17
N LYS A 151 -6.40 -7.10 -21.67
CA LYS A 151 -7.07 -8.14 -20.88
C LYS A 151 -6.24 -8.55 -19.67
N SER A 152 -4.95 -8.81 -19.82
CA SER A 152 -4.07 -9.18 -18.73
C SER A 152 -3.98 -8.08 -17.68
N ILE A 153 -3.85 -6.82 -18.12
CA ILE A 153 -3.84 -5.65 -17.25
C ILE A 153 -5.16 -5.53 -16.48
N ALA A 154 -6.31 -5.70 -17.15
CA ALA A 154 -7.62 -5.66 -16.50
C ALA A 154 -7.78 -6.78 -15.47
N ASP A 155 -7.38 -8.01 -15.79
CA ASP A 155 -7.46 -9.15 -14.89
C ASP A 155 -6.60 -8.93 -13.62
N HIS A 156 -5.36 -8.49 -13.77
CA HIS A 156 -4.50 -8.20 -12.61
C HIS A 156 -5.00 -7.03 -11.78
N ALA A 157 -5.50 -5.98 -12.43
CA ALA A 157 -6.09 -4.83 -11.73
C ALA A 157 -7.35 -5.23 -10.96
N ALA A 158 -8.20 -6.12 -11.49
CA ALA A 158 -9.38 -6.64 -10.79
C ALA A 158 -9.01 -7.41 -9.51
N GLU A 159 -8.01 -8.28 -9.56
CA GLU A 159 -7.56 -9.02 -8.38
C GLU A 159 -6.90 -8.09 -7.33
N ILE A 160 -6.12 -7.11 -7.77
CA ILE A 160 -5.56 -6.08 -6.87
C ILE A 160 -6.69 -5.32 -6.18
N HIS A 161 -7.69 -4.85 -6.92
CA HIS A 161 -8.86 -4.15 -6.39
C HIS A 161 -9.57 -4.99 -5.33
N LYS A 162 -9.90 -6.24 -5.65
CA LYS A 162 -10.58 -7.18 -4.75
C LYS A 162 -9.82 -7.35 -3.43
N HIS A 163 -8.53 -7.68 -3.48
CA HIS A 163 -7.75 -7.92 -2.26
C HIS A 163 -7.54 -6.65 -1.44
N ALA A 164 -7.38 -5.50 -2.08
CA ALA A 164 -7.27 -4.22 -1.38
C ALA A 164 -8.58 -3.81 -0.69
N ASP A 165 -9.73 -4.09 -1.32
CA ASP A 165 -11.05 -3.86 -0.72
C ASP A 165 -11.28 -4.76 0.50
N GLU A 166 -10.96 -6.05 0.40
CA GLU A 166 -11.06 -7.00 1.50
C GLU A 166 -10.19 -6.55 2.69
N MET A 167 -8.98 -6.02 2.44
CA MET A 167 -8.10 -5.50 3.48
C MET A 167 -8.60 -4.18 4.09
N SER A 168 -9.21 -3.31 3.29
CA SER A 168 -9.70 -2.01 3.77
C SER A 168 -10.98 -2.09 4.61
N GLY A 169 -11.57 -3.28 4.75
CA GLY A 169 -12.83 -3.49 5.45
C GLY A 169 -14.03 -2.88 4.71
N ALA A 170 -13.90 -2.53 3.44
CA ALA A 170 -14.96 -1.93 2.65
C ALA A 170 -16.17 -2.88 2.46
N GLN A 171 -16.00 -4.17 2.72
CA GLN A 171 -17.09 -5.16 2.71
C GLN A 171 -17.98 -5.15 3.97
N GLY A 172 -17.72 -4.25 4.94
CA GLY A 172 -18.53 -4.11 6.17
C GLY A 172 -19.95 -3.54 5.98
N GLY A 173 -20.37 -3.31 4.77
CA GLY A 173 -21.74 -2.90 4.43
C GLY A 173 -22.67 -4.10 4.27
N HIS A 174 -22.81 -4.98 5.26
CA HIS A 174 -24.01 -5.80 5.35
C HIS A 174 -25.22 -4.87 5.50
N GLU A 175 -25.93 -4.65 4.40
CA GLU A 175 -27.30 -4.12 4.44
C GLU A 175 -28.09 -4.93 5.49
N HIS A 176 -28.26 -4.36 6.67
CA HIS A 176 -29.37 -4.71 7.52
C HIS A 176 -30.63 -4.27 6.78
N LYS A 177 -31.17 -5.13 5.91
CA LYS A 177 -32.57 -5.02 5.50
C LYS A 177 -33.42 -5.17 6.75
N MET A 178 -33.97 -4.06 7.20
CA MET A 178 -35.14 -4.04 8.08
C MET A 178 -36.37 -4.48 7.29
#